data_fbfd9366830bb6fa1000e4de87f0a3a9
#
_entry.id   fbfd9366830bb6fa1000e4de87f0a3a9
#
_cell.length_a   1.000
_cell.length_b   1.000
_cell.length_c   1.000
_cell.angle_alpha   90.00
_cell.angle_beta   90.00
_cell.angle_gamma   90.00
#
_symmetry.space_group_name_H-M   'P 1'
#
loop_
_entity.id
_entity.type
_entity.pdbx_description
1 polymer ?
#
loop_
_entity_poly.entity_id
_entity_poly.type
_entity_poly.pdbx_seq_one_letter_code
_entity_poly.pdbx_strand_id
1 'polypeptide(L)' 'MTNKVSKDMSIIDIVQNYPQSLEVFAKYGMGCIGCAAARFENLEAGAKVHGFDPDQMVEEINALLEG' A
#
# COMPACT_ATOMS: atom_id res chain seq x y z
N MET A 1 -3.19 17.01 9.72
CA MET A 1 -3.77 15.84 9.11
C MET A 1 -3.04 14.59 9.52
N THR A 2 -3.78 13.56 9.84
CA THR A 2 -3.20 12.33 10.33
C THR A 2 -2.99 11.34 9.19
N ASN A 3 -1.75 10.89 9.03
CA ASN A 3 -1.46 9.86 8.05
C ASN A 3 -1.86 8.52 8.64
N LYS A 4 -2.82 7.87 8.03
CA LYS A 4 -3.32 6.58 8.50
C LYS A 4 -2.40 5.44 8.11
N VAL A 5 -1.72 5.60 6.99
CA VAL A 5 -0.84 4.58 6.43
C VAL A 5 0.55 5.16 6.28
N SER A 6 1.56 4.34 6.55
CA SER A 6 2.94 4.73 6.31
C SER A 6 3.63 3.62 5.52
N LYS A 7 4.74 3.95 4.89
CA LYS A 7 5.46 2.99 4.08
C LYS A 7 6.15 1.91 4.90
N ASP A 8 6.26 2.13 6.20
CA ASP A 8 6.84 1.14 7.12
C ASP A 8 5.88 0.01 7.44
N MET A 9 4.61 0.23 7.20
CA MET A 9 3.59 -0.77 7.50
C MET A 9 3.63 -1.89 6.47
N SER A 10 3.33 -3.11 6.92
CA SER A 10 3.26 -4.23 5.99
C SER A 10 2.02 -4.07 5.11
N ILE A 11 2.12 -4.58 3.89
CA ILE A 11 0.99 -4.51 2.95
C ILE A 11 -0.23 -5.24 3.51
N ILE A 12 0.01 -6.36 4.18
CA ILE A 12 -1.08 -7.13 4.79
C ILE A 12 -1.80 -6.30 5.83
N ASP A 13 -1.05 -5.62 6.70
CA ASP A 13 -1.65 -4.78 7.73
C ASP A 13 -2.48 -3.66 7.13
N ILE A 14 -1.96 -3.04 6.07
CA ILE A 14 -2.67 -1.96 5.40
C ILE A 14 -3.99 -2.47 4.83
N VAL A 15 -3.96 -3.60 4.15
CA VAL A 15 -5.15 -4.15 3.53
C VAL A 15 -6.18 -4.59 4.57
N GLN A 16 -5.72 -5.18 5.66
CA GLN A 16 -6.63 -5.66 6.71
C GLN A 16 -7.30 -4.52 7.47
N ASN A 17 -6.56 -3.47 7.75
CA ASN A 17 -7.09 -2.33 8.48
C ASN A 17 -7.80 -1.34 7.57
N TYR A 18 -7.36 -1.24 6.33
CA TYR A 18 -7.89 -0.28 5.36
C TYR A 18 -8.15 -0.98 4.03
N PRO A 19 -9.24 -1.78 3.95
CA PRO A 19 -9.52 -2.55 2.72
C PRO A 19 -9.66 -1.68 1.47
N GLN A 20 -9.99 -0.40 1.63
CA GLN A 20 -10.07 0.52 0.50
C GLN A 20 -8.74 0.68 -0.22
N SER A 21 -7.64 0.42 0.49
CA SER A 21 -6.31 0.54 -0.11
C SER A 21 -6.10 -0.42 -1.28
N LEU A 22 -6.91 -1.46 -1.36
CA LEU A 22 -6.83 -2.39 -2.48
C LEU A 22 -7.04 -1.69 -3.82
N GLU A 23 -7.83 -0.63 -3.85
CA GLU A 23 -8.05 0.13 -5.07
C GLU A 23 -6.75 0.74 -5.58
N VAL A 24 -5.96 1.28 -4.66
CA VAL A 24 -4.68 1.87 -5.02
C VAL A 24 -3.71 0.79 -5.50
N PHE A 25 -3.64 -0.32 -4.78
CA PHE A 25 -2.75 -1.41 -5.17
C PHE A 25 -3.13 -1.97 -6.53
N ALA A 26 -4.41 -2.11 -6.80
CA ALA A 26 -4.88 -2.59 -8.10
C ALA A 26 -4.51 -1.61 -9.21
N LYS A 27 -4.60 -0.31 -8.91
CA LYS A 27 -4.25 0.73 -9.87
C LYS A 27 -2.78 0.62 -10.27
N TYR A 28 -1.92 0.23 -9.35
CA TYR A 28 -0.51 0.07 -9.64
C TYR A 28 -0.14 -1.31 -10.16
N GLY A 29 -1.14 -2.14 -10.41
CA GLY A 29 -0.90 -3.47 -10.94
C GLY A 29 -0.48 -4.49 -9.92
N MET A 30 -0.75 -4.23 -8.65
CA MET A 30 -0.41 -5.14 -7.56
C MET A 30 -1.63 -5.96 -7.14
N GLY A 31 -2.35 -6.48 -8.13
CA GLY A 31 -3.60 -7.19 -7.89
C GLY A 31 -3.46 -8.47 -7.09
N CYS A 32 -2.32 -9.12 -7.14
CA CYS A 32 -2.09 -10.35 -6.39
C CYS A 32 -1.50 -10.04 -5.02
N ILE A 33 -2.17 -9.18 -4.30
CA ILE A 33 -1.67 -8.68 -3.01
C ILE A 33 -1.41 -9.80 -2.01
N GLY A 34 -2.25 -10.80 -2.00
CA GLY A 34 -2.08 -11.91 -1.06
C GLY A 34 -0.71 -12.56 -1.18
N CYS A 35 -0.27 -12.83 -2.41
CA CYS A 35 1.04 -13.42 -2.65
C CYS A 35 2.15 -12.40 -2.47
N ALA A 36 1.95 -11.21 -3.01
CA ALA A 36 2.96 -10.16 -2.94
C ALA A 36 3.22 -9.72 -1.50
N ALA A 37 2.15 -9.56 -0.74
CA ALA A 37 2.26 -9.10 0.65
C ALA A 37 3.05 -10.06 1.51
N ALA A 38 2.96 -11.34 1.23
CA ALA A 38 3.69 -12.35 2.00
C ALA A 38 5.19 -12.30 1.73
N ARG A 39 5.59 -11.71 0.60
CA ARG A 39 6.97 -11.64 0.19
C ARG A 39 7.72 -10.42 0.69
N PHE A 40 7.00 -9.37 1.02
CA PHE A 40 7.61 -8.10 1.37
C PHE A 40 7.38 -7.74 2.82
N GLU A 41 8.40 -7.17 3.45
CA GLU A 41 8.30 -6.76 4.84
C GLU A 41 7.35 -5.59 5.03
N ASN A 42 7.35 -4.67 4.06
CA ASN A 42 6.51 -3.48 4.17
C ASN A 42 6.17 -2.94 2.79
N LEU A 43 5.33 -1.90 2.78
CA LEU A 43 4.91 -1.27 1.54
C LEU A 43 6.08 -0.73 0.74
N GLU A 44 7.06 -0.14 1.43
CA GLU A 44 8.21 0.43 0.76
C GLU A 44 8.95 -0.61 -0.07
N ALA A 45 9.19 -1.78 0.51
CA ALA A 45 9.88 -2.85 -0.19
C ALA A 45 9.09 -3.31 -1.43
N GLY A 46 7.79 -3.48 -1.26
CA GLY A 46 6.94 -3.90 -2.37
C GLY A 46 6.91 -2.88 -3.49
N ALA A 47 6.79 -1.61 -3.14
CA ALA A 47 6.74 -0.55 -4.14
C ALA A 47 8.04 -0.47 -4.93
N LYS A 48 9.16 -0.58 -4.24
CA LYS A 48 10.46 -0.50 -4.90
C LYS A 48 10.68 -1.64 -5.88
N VAL A 49 10.26 -2.83 -5.51
CA VAL A 49 10.41 -4.00 -6.40
C VAL A 49 9.62 -3.80 -7.67
N HIS A 50 8.45 -3.17 -7.57
CA HIS A 50 7.60 -2.90 -8.73
C HIS A 50 7.98 -1.61 -9.45
N GLY A 51 8.96 -0.86 -8.93
CA GLY A 51 9.41 0.37 -9.58
C GLY A 51 8.54 1.58 -9.27
N PHE A 52 7.79 1.55 -8.20
CA PHE A 52 6.92 2.67 -7.81
C PHE A 52 7.52 3.45 -6.65
N ASP A 53 7.07 4.69 -6.51
CA ASP A 53 7.47 5.56 -5.40
C ASP A 53 6.59 5.23 -4.19
N PRO A 54 7.15 4.69 -3.12
CA PRO A 54 6.36 4.33 -1.94
C PRO A 54 5.70 5.54 -1.28
N ASP A 55 6.36 6.69 -1.31
CA ASP A 55 5.78 7.89 -0.73
C ASP A 55 4.53 8.31 -1.47
N GLN A 56 4.54 8.21 -2.79
CA GLN A 56 3.38 8.56 -3.59
C GLN A 56 2.24 7.59 -3.35
N MET A 57 2.54 6.31 -3.23
CA MET A 57 1.51 5.31 -2.94
C MET A 57 0.87 5.60 -1.59
N VAL A 58 1.67 5.94 -0.60
CA VAL A 58 1.16 6.27 0.72
C VAL A 58 0.25 7.49 0.66
N GLU A 59 0.64 8.51 -0.08
CA GLU A 59 -0.19 9.70 -0.23
C GLU A 59 -1.54 9.37 -0.86
N GLU A 60 -1.53 8.53 -1.89
CA GLU A 60 -2.77 8.17 -2.56
C GLU A 60 -3.69 7.36 -1.64
N ILE A 61 -3.10 6.43 -0.89
CA ILE A 61 -3.89 5.64 0.04
C ILE A 61 -4.50 6.52 1.11
N ASN A 62 -3.70 7.41 1.71
CA ASN A 62 -4.19 8.30 2.75
C ASN A 62 -5.27 9.24 2.21
N ALA A 63 -5.10 9.74 1.01
CA ALA A 63 -6.10 10.60 0.39
C ALA A 63 -7.42 9.84 0.20
N LEU A 64 -7.34 8.60 -0.21
CA LEU A 64 -8.53 7.77 -0.37
C LEU A 64 -9.23 7.53 0.95
N LEU A 65 -8.47 7.29 2.01
CA LEU A 65 -9.03 7.02 3.33
C LEU A 65 -9.63 8.25 3.97
N GLU A 66 -9.09 9.42 3.65
CA GLU A 66 -9.60 10.68 4.19
C GLU A 66 -10.79 11.19 3.40
N GLY A 67 -10.84 10.87 2.17
CA GLY A 67 -11.90 11.31 1.28
C GLY A 67 -13.12 10.45 1.34
#